data_a15307db6a2ab6fc155c3a461fcbf765
#
_entry.id   a15307db6a2ab6fc155c3a461fcbf765
#
_cell.length_a   1.000
_cell.length_b   1.000
_cell.length_c   1.000
_cell.angle_alpha   90.00
_cell.angle_beta   90.00
_cell.angle_gamma   90.00
#
_symmetry.space_group_name_H-M   'P 1'
#
loop_
_entity.id
_entity.type
_entity.pdbx_description
1 polymer ?
#
loop_
_entity_poly.entity_id
_entity_poly.type
_entity_poly.pdbx_seq_one_letter_code
_entity_poly.pdbx_strand_id
1 'polypeptide(L)'
;MLKNNKVIVIPPGYTIKEQLEDRNINLNDFMAKMNMSKEDVELLIEGKIKLTNNLAYKLELILGLPKQFWINLENNYRNKLDIIKKTA
;
A
#
# COMPACT_ATOMS: atom_id res chain seq x y z
N MET A 1 -0.74 1.52 -30.83
CA MET A 1 -0.85 1.66 -30.31
C MET A 1 -1.19 1.31 -29.78
N LEU A 2 -1.25 1.16 -29.21
CA LEU A 2 -1.52 1.00 -28.46
C LEU A 2 -2.24 1.12 -27.91
N LYS A 3 -2.62 1.04 -27.93
CA LYS A 3 -3.31 1.16 -27.39
C LYS A 3 -3.74 0.78 -26.40
N ASN A 4 -3.53 0.32 -26.34
CA ASN A 4 -3.83 -0.11 -25.18
C ASN A 4 -3.14 0.41 -24.09
N ASN A 5 -3.21 1.34 -23.83
CA ASN A 5 -2.69 2.13 -22.86
C ASN A 5 -3.26 1.86 -21.54
N LYS A 6 -3.15 0.64 -21.10
CA LYS A 6 -3.58 0.37 -19.77
C LYS A 6 -2.59 0.92 -18.81
N VAL A 7 -2.99 1.92 -18.08
CA VAL A 7 -2.21 2.39 -16.94
C VAL A 7 -2.44 1.39 -15.82
N ILE A 8 -1.40 0.69 -15.46
CA ILE A 8 -1.47 -0.22 -14.32
C ILE A 8 -1.22 0.60 -13.06
N VAL A 9 -2.20 0.60 -12.17
CA VAL A 9 -2.11 1.35 -10.92
C VAL A 9 -2.00 0.36 -9.79
N ILE A 10 -0.83 0.36 -9.14
CA ILE A 10 -0.52 -0.60 -8.08
C ILE A 10 -0.53 0.11 -6.73
N PRO A 11 -1.42 -0.28 -5.82
CA PRO A 11 -1.45 0.34 -4.49
C PRO A 11 -0.25 -0.10 -3.65
N PRO A 12 0.13 0.68 -2.63
CA PRO A 12 1.22 0.29 -1.73
C PRO A 12 1.02 -1.07 -1.09
N GLY A 13 -0.23 -1.53 -1.00
CA GLY A 13 -0.55 -2.83 -0.45
C GLY A 13 0.13 -3.99 -1.16
N TYR A 14 0.43 -3.85 -2.45
CA TYR A 14 1.18 -4.87 -3.17
C TYR A 14 2.56 -5.06 -2.57
N THR A 15 3.26 -3.96 -2.29
CA THR A 15 4.59 -4.02 -1.68
C THR A 15 4.50 -4.53 -0.25
N ILE A 16 3.45 -4.13 0.49
CA ILE A 16 3.22 -4.64 1.84
C ILE A 16 3.11 -6.17 1.78
N LYS A 17 2.29 -6.67 0.87
CA LYS A 17 2.04 -8.10 0.75
C LYS A 17 3.32 -8.85 0.39
N GLU A 18 4.11 -8.33 -0.55
CA GLU A 18 5.38 -8.92 -0.92
C GLU A 18 6.33 -9.01 0.28
N GLN A 19 6.41 -7.93 1.05
CA GLN A 19 7.29 -7.89 2.22
C GLN A 19 6.85 -8.88 3.29
N LEU A 20 5.54 -9.04 3.48
CA LEU A 20 5.03 -10.02 4.43
C LEU A 20 5.43 -11.44 4.02
N GLU A 21 5.30 -11.74 2.73
CA GLU A 21 5.66 -13.05 2.21
C GLU A 21 7.17 -13.30 2.32
N ASP A 22 7.96 -12.32 1.91
CA ASP A 22 9.42 -12.45 1.96
C ASP A 22 9.95 -12.65 3.37
N ARG A 23 9.30 -12.06 4.35
CA ARG A 23 9.73 -12.12 5.75
C ARG A 23 9.01 -13.20 6.54
N ASN A 24 8.13 -13.96 5.90
CA ASN A 24 7.32 -14.99 6.57
C ASN A 24 6.52 -14.43 7.74
N ILE A 25 5.98 -13.24 7.59
CA ILE A 25 5.11 -12.64 8.59
C ILE A 25 3.68 -12.98 8.22
N ASN A 26 2.95 -13.65 9.11
CA ASN A 26 1.57 -13.99 8.81
C ASN A 26 0.66 -12.79 9.08
N LEU A 27 -0.55 -12.86 8.53
CA LEU A 27 -1.49 -11.74 8.60
C LEU A 27 -1.87 -11.40 10.03
N ASN A 28 -2.05 -12.41 10.88
CA ASN A 28 -2.43 -12.16 12.28
C ASN A 28 -1.36 -11.37 13.02
N ASP A 29 -0.10 -11.71 12.81
CA ASP A 29 1.01 -10.98 13.43
C ASP A 29 1.08 -9.56 12.91
N PHE A 30 0.88 -9.39 11.61
CA PHE A 30 0.89 -8.07 11.00
C PHE A 30 -0.24 -7.19 11.56
N MET A 31 -1.44 -7.75 11.68
CA MET A 31 -2.59 -7.05 12.26
C MET A 31 -2.28 -6.58 13.67
N ALA A 32 -1.70 -7.47 14.48
CA ALA A 32 -1.35 -7.14 15.86
C ALA A 32 -0.32 -6.01 15.93
N LYS A 33 0.72 -6.09 15.10
CA LYS A 33 1.77 -5.08 15.08
C LYS A 33 1.30 -3.73 14.56
N MET A 34 0.39 -3.75 13.61
CA MET A 34 -0.21 -2.52 13.07
C MET A 34 -1.31 -1.99 13.98
N ASN A 35 -1.79 -2.81 14.90
CA ASN A 35 -2.93 -2.49 15.75
C ASN A 35 -4.16 -2.17 14.88
N MET A 36 -4.42 -3.03 13.92
CA MET A 36 -5.53 -2.86 12.97
C MET A 36 -6.34 -4.13 12.90
N SER A 37 -7.63 -3.98 12.61
CA SER A 37 -8.51 -5.11 12.37
C SER A 37 -8.16 -5.77 11.03
N LYS A 38 -8.60 -7.00 10.84
CA LYS A 38 -8.42 -7.70 9.57
C LYS A 38 -9.02 -6.91 8.41
N GLU A 39 -10.22 -6.37 8.64
CA GLU A 39 -10.93 -5.59 7.64
C GLU A 39 -10.13 -4.36 7.21
N ASP A 40 -9.60 -3.63 8.18
CA ASP A 40 -8.81 -2.43 7.90
C ASP A 40 -7.50 -2.77 7.18
N VAL A 41 -6.85 -3.87 7.57
CA VAL A 41 -5.64 -4.30 6.89
C VAL A 41 -5.95 -4.66 5.44
N GLU A 42 -7.06 -5.36 5.20
CA GLU A 42 -7.46 -5.71 3.84
C GLU A 42 -7.73 -4.47 3.00
N LEU A 43 -8.40 -3.47 3.58
CA LEU A 43 -8.65 -2.21 2.88
C LEU A 43 -7.36 -1.47 2.56
N LEU A 44 -6.41 -1.50 3.49
CA LEU A 44 -5.11 -0.89 3.25
C LEU A 44 -4.37 -1.58 2.10
N ILE A 45 -4.37 -2.92 2.10
CA ILE A 45 -3.70 -3.69 1.05
C ILE A 45 -4.34 -3.44 -0.30
N GLU A 46 -5.64 -3.30 -0.35
CA GLU A 46 -6.38 -3.05 -1.59
C GLU A 46 -6.31 -1.60 -2.05
N GLY A 47 -5.72 -0.72 -1.24
CA GLY A 47 -5.63 0.69 -1.59
C GLY A 47 -6.91 1.46 -1.40
N LYS A 48 -7.85 0.93 -0.62
CA LYS A 48 -9.15 1.55 -0.41
C LYS A 48 -9.18 2.52 0.76
N ILE A 49 -8.16 2.49 1.60
CA ILE A 49 -7.98 3.51 2.63
C ILE A 49 -6.60 4.13 2.44
N LYS A 50 -6.46 5.37 2.90
CA LYS A 50 -5.22 6.10 2.73
C LYS A 50 -4.12 5.56 3.62
N LEU A 51 -2.92 5.48 3.08
CA LEU A 51 -1.74 5.16 3.87
C LEU A 51 -1.24 6.47 4.47
N THR A 52 -1.58 6.70 5.73
CA THR A 52 -1.25 7.94 6.44
C THR A 52 0.19 7.93 6.93
N ASN A 53 0.67 9.09 7.41
CA ASN A 53 2.00 9.18 8.01
C ASN A 53 2.16 8.20 9.17
N ASN A 54 1.12 8.06 9.99
CA ASN A 54 1.15 7.14 11.12
C ASN A 54 1.30 5.69 10.66
N LEU A 55 0.54 5.30 9.64
CA LEU A 55 0.64 3.96 9.07
C LEU A 55 2.01 3.73 8.44
N ALA A 56 2.53 4.73 7.74
CA ALA A 56 3.86 4.64 7.12
C ALA A 56 4.95 4.44 8.18
N TYR A 57 4.83 5.12 9.30
CA TYR A 57 5.77 4.97 10.41
C TYR A 57 5.71 3.54 10.97
N LYS A 58 4.52 3.00 11.16
CA LYS A 58 4.36 1.63 11.63
C LYS A 58 4.95 0.63 10.65
N LEU A 59 4.75 0.85 9.36
CA LEU A 59 5.33 -0.02 8.33
C LEU A 59 6.85 0.03 8.36
N GLU A 60 7.44 1.19 8.61
CA GLU A 60 8.89 1.31 8.77
C GLU A 60 9.37 0.44 9.92
N LEU A 61 8.69 0.50 11.06
CA LEU A 61 9.09 -0.28 12.24
C LEU A 61 8.96 -1.79 12.02
N ILE A 62 7.94 -2.20 11.29
CA ILE A 62 7.64 -3.61 11.10
C ILE A 62 8.42 -4.21 9.94
N LEU A 63 8.49 -3.49 8.83
CA LEU A 63 9.05 -4.01 7.58
C LEU A 63 10.42 -3.43 7.25
N GLY A 64 10.87 -2.42 7.96
CA GLY A 64 12.23 -1.93 7.82
C GLY A 64 12.48 -0.95 6.69
N LEU A 65 11.51 -0.73 5.81
CA LEU A 65 11.67 0.27 4.74
C LEU A 65 11.30 1.65 5.30
N PRO A 66 12.02 2.71 4.89
CA PRO A 66 11.79 4.03 5.47
C PRO A 66 10.36 4.52 5.30
N LYS A 67 9.90 5.27 6.28
CA LYS A 67 8.58 5.90 6.24
C LYS A 67 8.35 6.64 4.91
N GLN A 68 9.35 7.38 4.44
CA GLN A 68 9.22 8.16 3.21
C GLN A 68 9.00 7.28 1.99
N PHE A 69 9.57 6.07 1.99
CA PHE A 69 9.35 5.11 0.92
C PHE A 69 7.85 4.80 0.79
N TRP A 70 7.19 4.53 1.93
CA TRP A 70 5.76 4.20 1.93
C TRP A 70 4.91 5.39 1.53
N ILE A 71 5.28 6.58 1.99
CA ILE A 71 4.57 7.80 1.64
C ILE A 71 4.69 8.09 0.15
N ASN A 72 5.87 7.86 -0.42
CA ASN A 72 6.07 8.05 -1.86
C ASN A 72 5.22 7.08 -2.68
N LEU A 73 5.12 5.81 -2.25
CA LEU A 73 4.27 4.85 -2.92
C LEU A 73 2.80 5.29 -2.88
N GLU A 74 2.35 5.78 -1.75
CA GLU A 74 0.99 6.24 -1.59
C GLU A 74 0.70 7.44 -2.51
N ASN A 75 1.59 8.42 -2.51
CA ASN A 75 1.41 9.61 -3.33
C ASN A 75 1.39 9.26 -4.82
N ASN A 76 2.29 8.38 -5.25
CA ASN A 76 2.32 7.94 -6.65
C ASN A 76 1.02 7.24 -7.03
N TYR A 77 0.53 6.39 -6.15
CA TYR A 77 -0.72 5.66 -6.38
C TYR A 77 -1.90 6.63 -6.52
N ARG A 78 -2.03 7.58 -5.59
CA ARG A 78 -3.15 8.55 -5.62
C ARG A 78 -3.07 9.45 -6.84
N ASN A 79 -1.87 9.88 -7.22
CA ASN A 79 -1.69 10.70 -8.42
C ASN A 79 -2.11 9.94 -9.67
N LYS A 80 -1.76 8.67 -9.78
CA LYS A 80 -2.16 7.86 -10.93
C LYS A 80 -3.67 7.66 -10.99
N LEU A 81 -4.30 7.44 -9.83
CA LEU A 81 -5.75 7.33 -9.77
C LEU A 81 -6.43 8.61 -10.25
N ASP A 82 -5.91 9.76 -9.85
CA ASP A 82 -6.46 11.04 -10.29
C ASP A 82 -6.34 11.21 -11.80
N ILE A 83 -5.22 10.82 -12.37
CA ILE A 83 -5.01 10.90 -13.81
C ILE A 83 -6.05 10.01 -14.53
N ILE A 84 -6.25 8.80 -14.06
CA ILE A 84 -7.23 7.89 -14.65
C ILE A 84 -8.63 8.47 -14.57
N LYS A 85 -9.00 9.06 -13.43
CA LYS A 85 -10.32 9.66 -13.27
C LYS A 85 -10.54 10.83 -14.22
N LYS A 86 -9.49 11.61 -14.49
CA LYS A 86 -9.59 12.76 -15.38
C LYS A 86 -9.69 12.37 -16.84
N THR A 87 -9.15 11.22 -17.20
CA THR A 87 -9.14 10.77 -18.59
C THR A 87 -10.25 9.77 -18.92
N ALA A 88 -10.95 9.31 -17.91
CA ALA A 88 -12.01 8.32 -18.09
C ALA A 88 -13.28 8.92 -18.67
#